data_73d908a77a78751670de7384f84c96e0
#
_entry.id   73d908a77a78751670de7384f84c96e0
#
_cell.length_a   1.000
_cell.length_b   1.000
_cell.length_c   1.000
_cell.angle_alpha   90.00
_cell.angle_beta   90.00
_cell.angle_gamma   90.00
#
_symmetry.space_group_name_H-M   'P 1'
#
loop_
_entity.id
_entity.type
_entity.pdbx_description
1 polymer ?
#
loop_
_entity_poly.entity_id
_entity_poly.type
_entity_poly.pdbx_seq_one_letter_code
_entity_poly.pdbx_strand_id
1 'polypeptide(L)'
;MSLNAYYADLHIHIGRTEAGQAVKISAANNLTFYNIAREASARKGMDVVGIIDCHSPGVQAEMLHYLDKGDMEELKEGGIRYHQTTILLGCELEVRDPGMKAAHLIAYFPALSDMQAFTAWLRKHMKNVQLSSQRLYVPARELQREVIDRGGLLVPAHIFTPHKSVYGSCCARLNELLDPDGIAAVELGLSADTTMAAHIGELDRYTFLTNSDAHSLPKIG
;
A
#
# COMPACT_ATOMS: atom_id res chain seq x y z
N MET A 1 -24.24 15.69 10.80
CA MET A 1 -23.20 15.88 9.76
C MET A 1 -23.54 14.94 8.61
N SER A 2 -23.63 15.44 7.36
CA SER A 2 -23.72 14.55 6.20
C SER A 2 -22.36 13.90 5.96
N LEU A 3 -22.34 12.58 5.78
CA LEU A 3 -21.13 11.87 5.34
C LEU A 3 -20.95 12.10 3.84
N ASN A 4 -19.74 12.39 3.41
CA ASN A 4 -19.38 12.39 1.99
C ASN A 4 -19.00 10.97 1.57
N ALA A 5 -19.46 10.52 0.40
CA ALA A 5 -19.05 9.27 -0.20
C ALA A 5 -17.85 9.53 -1.11
N TYR A 6 -16.86 8.65 -1.06
CA TYR A 6 -15.67 8.69 -1.91
C TYR A 6 -15.48 7.34 -2.60
N TYR A 7 -15.10 7.37 -3.89
CA TYR A 7 -14.63 6.19 -4.61
C TYR A 7 -13.15 6.02 -4.40
N ALA A 8 -12.76 4.91 -3.75
CA ALA A 8 -11.38 4.66 -3.36
C ALA A 8 -10.91 3.26 -3.75
N ASP A 9 -9.66 3.18 -4.23
CA ASP A 9 -8.91 1.93 -4.42
C ASP A 9 -7.49 2.14 -3.88
N LEU A 10 -7.22 1.57 -2.72
CA LEU A 10 -6.00 1.87 -1.95
C LEU A 10 -4.85 0.88 -2.20
N HIS A 11 -5.00 -0.07 -3.14
CA HIS A 11 -4.00 -1.09 -3.39
C HIS A 11 -3.73 -1.26 -4.89
N ILE A 12 -2.84 -0.43 -5.43
CA ILE A 12 -2.47 -0.43 -6.84
C ILE A 12 -0.95 -0.53 -6.96
N HIS A 13 -0.46 -1.51 -7.71
CA HIS A 13 0.96 -1.71 -8.00
C HIS A 13 1.46 -0.88 -9.18
N ILE A 14 2.77 -0.61 -9.19
CA ILE A 14 3.49 -0.07 -10.36
C ILE A 14 4.26 -1.22 -11.03
N GLY A 15 4.08 -1.40 -12.33
CA GLY A 15 4.83 -2.40 -13.10
C GLY A 15 6.25 -1.94 -13.37
N ARG A 16 6.39 -0.73 -13.91
CA ARG A 16 7.67 -0.10 -14.24
C ARG A 16 7.61 1.41 -14.03
N THR A 17 8.78 2.01 -13.88
CA THR A 17 8.95 3.45 -14.05
C THR A 17 8.84 3.83 -15.54
N GLU A 18 8.62 5.10 -15.85
CA GLU A 18 8.64 5.61 -17.23
C GLU A 18 10.02 5.45 -17.89
N ALA A 19 11.10 5.48 -17.08
CA ALA A 19 12.46 5.15 -17.53
C ALA A 19 12.69 3.65 -17.79
N GLY A 20 11.66 2.80 -17.61
CA GLY A 20 11.70 1.37 -17.89
C GLY A 20 12.28 0.50 -16.77
N GLN A 21 12.58 1.05 -15.59
CA GLN A 21 13.03 0.27 -14.44
C GLN A 21 11.88 -0.57 -13.89
N ALA A 22 12.11 -1.86 -13.66
CA ALA A 22 11.10 -2.74 -13.07
C ALA A 22 10.82 -2.38 -11.62
N VAL A 23 9.53 -2.43 -11.22
CA VAL A 23 9.05 -2.25 -9.85
C VAL A 23 8.32 -3.52 -9.41
N LYS A 24 7.13 -3.82 -9.93
CA LYS A 24 6.42 -5.10 -9.74
C LYS A 24 6.54 -5.93 -11.00
N ILE A 25 7.37 -6.97 -10.98
CA ILE A 25 7.68 -7.78 -12.17
C ILE A 25 6.44 -8.48 -12.76
N SER A 26 5.47 -8.82 -11.91
CA SER A 26 4.22 -9.47 -12.31
C SER A 26 3.15 -8.51 -12.84
N ALA A 27 3.36 -7.19 -12.75
CA ALA A 27 2.40 -6.20 -13.22
C ALA A 27 2.69 -5.74 -14.66
N ALA A 28 1.67 -5.16 -15.31
CA ALA A 28 1.76 -4.69 -16.68
C ALA A 28 2.79 -3.56 -16.84
N ASN A 29 3.58 -3.59 -17.92
CA ASN A 29 4.65 -2.62 -18.16
C ASN A 29 4.16 -1.17 -18.29
N ASN A 30 2.92 -0.95 -18.71
CA ASN A 30 2.32 0.37 -18.85
C ASN A 30 1.69 0.89 -17.55
N LEU A 31 1.77 0.13 -16.46
CA LEU A 31 1.31 0.53 -15.14
C LEU A 31 2.41 1.37 -14.47
N THR A 32 2.56 2.62 -14.91
CA THR A 32 3.49 3.62 -14.37
C THR A 32 2.76 4.54 -13.40
N PHE A 33 3.50 5.28 -12.58
CA PHE A 33 2.90 6.22 -11.62
C PHE A 33 1.94 7.21 -12.30
N TYR A 34 2.38 7.84 -13.40
CA TYR A 34 1.55 8.80 -14.14
C TYR A 34 0.34 8.14 -14.82
N ASN A 35 0.51 6.98 -15.43
CA ASN A 35 -0.60 6.29 -16.09
C ASN A 35 -1.68 5.84 -15.09
N ILE A 36 -1.29 5.45 -13.87
CA ILE A 36 -2.24 5.15 -12.79
C ILE A 36 -3.02 6.41 -12.40
N ALA A 37 -2.33 7.53 -12.15
CA ALA A 37 -2.97 8.80 -11.82
C ALA A 37 -3.99 9.23 -12.89
N ARG A 38 -3.58 9.16 -14.16
CA ARG A 38 -4.43 9.49 -15.31
C ARG A 38 -5.63 8.54 -15.46
N GLU A 39 -5.43 7.24 -15.35
CA GLU A 39 -6.50 6.24 -15.45
C GLU A 39 -7.51 6.43 -14.34
N ALA A 40 -7.03 6.56 -13.10
CA ALA A 40 -7.87 6.76 -11.92
C ALA A 40 -8.72 8.04 -12.03
N SER A 41 -8.10 9.16 -12.40
CA SER A 41 -8.77 10.45 -12.48
C SER A 41 -9.68 10.58 -13.70
N ALA A 42 -9.13 10.37 -14.92
CA ALA A 42 -9.84 10.73 -16.15
C ALA A 42 -10.83 9.66 -16.65
N ARG A 43 -10.62 8.39 -16.30
CA ARG A 43 -11.41 7.27 -16.83
C ARG A 43 -12.23 6.54 -15.78
N LYS A 44 -11.71 6.40 -14.56
CA LYS A 44 -12.37 5.65 -13.48
C LYS A 44 -13.15 6.55 -12.52
N GLY A 45 -12.85 7.85 -12.48
CA GLY A 45 -13.53 8.80 -11.60
C GLY A 45 -13.25 8.52 -10.12
N MET A 46 -12.05 8.01 -9.80
CA MET A 46 -11.66 7.73 -8.42
C MET A 46 -11.33 9.03 -7.69
N ASP A 47 -11.83 9.17 -6.46
CA ASP A 47 -11.49 10.29 -5.59
C ASP A 47 -10.14 10.07 -4.89
N VAL A 48 -9.89 8.82 -4.47
CA VAL A 48 -8.67 8.46 -3.74
C VAL A 48 -8.10 7.15 -4.28
N VAL A 49 -6.79 7.12 -4.51
CA VAL A 49 -6.06 5.89 -4.85
C VAL A 49 -4.83 5.72 -3.99
N GLY A 50 -4.52 4.50 -3.60
CA GLY A 50 -3.28 4.15 -2.92
C GLY A 50 -2.32 3.46 -3.89
N ILE A 51 -1.16 4.06 -4.13
CA ILE A 51 -0.09 3.44 -4.91
C ILE A 51 0.93 2.85 -3.94
N ILE A 52 1.04 1.53 -3.91
CA ILE A 52 1.78 0.83 -2.86
C ILE A 52 3.22 0.45 -3.24
N ASP A 53 3.81 1.16 -4.19
CA ASP A 53 5.21 1.02 -4.60
C ASP A 53 5.98 2.35 -4.52
N CYS A 54 5.47 3.31 -3.74
CA CYS A 54 6.05 4.66 -3.58
C CYS A 54 7.39 4.67 -2.83
N HIS A 55 7.79 3.54 -2.21
CA HIS A 55 9.12 3.38 -1.61
C HIS A 55 10.23 3.20 -2.65
N SER A 56 9.90 2.82 -3.89
CA SER A 56 10.89 2.62 -4.95
C SER A 56 11.56 3.95 -5.33
N PRO A 57 12.92 4.03 -5.29
CA PRO A 57 13.62 5.27 -5.64
C PRO A 57 13.31 5.79 -7.04
N GLY A 58 13.11 4.91 -8.02
CA GLY A 58 12.73 5.30 -9.36
C GLY A 58 11.34 5.95 -9.42
N VAL A 59 10.37 5.42 -8.63
CA VAL A 59 9.03 5.99 -8.50
C VAL A 59 9.07 7.34 -7.79
N GLN A 60 9.91 7.48 -6.74
CA GLN A 60 10.10 8.75 -6.05
C GLN A 60 10.68 9.83 -6.97
N ALA A 61 11.57 9.46 -7.88
CA ALA A 61 12.10 10.39 -8.87
C ALA A 61 11.01 10.86 -9.85
N GLU A 62 10.08 9.98 -10.26
CA GLU A 62 8.91 10.36 -11.07
C GLU A 62 7.96 11.30 -10.31
N MET A 63 7.65 10.98 -9.04
CA MET A 63 6.82 11.86 -8.21
C MET A 63 7.41 13.27 -8.10
N LEU A 64 8.70 13.38 -7.77
CA LEU A 64 9.40 14.66 -7.71
C LEU A 64 9.33 15.41 -9.06
N HIS A 65 9.54 14.72 -10.17
CA HIS A 65 9.47 15.31 -11.49
C HIS A 65 8.09 15.96 -11.76
N TYR A 66 6.99 15.28 -11.43
CA TYR A 66 5.64 15.81 -11.63
C TYR A 66 5.26 16.91 -10.66
N LEU A 67 5.79 16.87 -9.43
CA LEU A 67 5.64 17.96 -8.44
C LEU A 67 6.41 19.22 -8.89
N ASP A 68 7.67 19.08 -9.30
CA ASP A 68 8.52 20.19 -9.77
C ASP A 68 7.95 20.85 -11.03
N LYS A 69 7.31 20.08 -11.90
CA LYS A 69 6.66 20.53 -13.11
C LYS A 69 5.35 21.26 -12.86
N GLY A 70 4.75 21.05 -11.68
CA GLY A 70 3.43 21.56 -11.33
C GLY A 70 2.28 20.80 -11.98
N ASP A 71 2.53 19.60 -12.53
CA ASP A 71 1.49 18.71 -13.05
C ASP A 71 0.73 18.01 -11.90
N MET A 72 1.35 17.93 -10.73
CA MET A 72 0.80 17.40 -9.47
C MET A 72 1.12 18.32 -8.30
N GLU A 73 0.38 18.19 -7.20
CA GLU A 73 0.53 19.00 -5.98
C GLU A 73 0.58 18.10 -4.75
N GLU A 74 1.58 18.27 -3.89
CA GLU A 74 1.61 17.61 -2.59
C GLU A 74 0.69 18.37 -1.61
N LEU A 75 -0.24 17.65 -1.00
CA LEU A 75 -1.25 18.22 -0.11
C LEU A 75 -0.72 18.34 1.32
N LYS A 76 -1.08 19.42 2.02
CA LYS A 76 -0.71 19.65 3.42
C LYS A 76 -1.27 18.58 4.37
N GLU A 77 -2.46 18.08 4.06
CA GLU A 77 -3.17 17.05 4.81
C GLU A 77 -2.69 15.62 4.45
N GLY A 78 -1.82 15.51 3.46
CA GLY A 78 -1.21 14.27 3.00
C GLY A 78 -1.69 13.83 1.62
N GLY A 79 -0.79 13.10 0.94
CA GLY A 79 -0.99 12.62 -0.42
C GLY A 79 -0.59 13.61 -1.51
N ILE A 80 -0.61 13.12 -2.75
CA ILE A 80 -0.34 13.90 -3.96
C ILE A 80 -1.63 14.01 -4.77
N ARG A 81 -2.01 15.23 -5.14
CA ARG A 81 -3.18 15.49 -5.98
C ARG A 81 -2.81 15.49 -7.45
N TYR A 82 -3.60 14.77 -8.24
CA TYR A 82 -3.65 14.84 -9.69
C TYR A 82 -5.09 15.12 -10.12
N HIS A 83 -5.38 16.32 -10.65
CA HIS A 83 -6.74 16.81 -10.89
C HIS A 83 -7.64 16.66 -9.65
N GLN A 84 -8.72 15.84 -9.74
CA GLN A 84 -9.63 15.58 -8.62
C GLN A 84 -9.22 14.38 -7.75
N THR A 85 -8.24 13.59 -8.17
CA THR A 85 -7.83 12.36 -7.48
C THR A 85 -6.68 12.63 -6.52
N THR A 86 -6.81 12.15 -5.27
CA THR A 86 -5.73 12.16 -4.29
C THR A 86 -5.03 10.81 -4.29
N ILE A 87 -3.71 10.81 -4.40
CA ILE A 87 -2.85 9.63 -4.38
C ILE A 87 -2.23 9.50 -2.99
N LEU A 88 -2.55 8.42 -2.28
CA LEU A 88 -1.91 8.06 -1.03
C LEU A 88 -0.62 7.31 -1.32
N LEU A 89 0.45 7.66 -0.58
CA LEU A 89 1.78 7.09 -0.78
C LEU A 89 1.93 5.82 0.04
N GLY A 90 1.87 4.68 -0.60
CA GLY A 90 1.91 3.37 0.03
C GLY A 90 3.18 2.56 -0.30
N CYS A 91 3.42 1.54 0.52
CA CYS A 91 4.49 0.57 0.34
C CYS A 91 4.02 -0.81 0.81
N GLU A 92 3.97 -1.82 -0.09
CA GLU A 92 3.71 -3.20 0.29
C GLU A 92 5.02 -3.94 0.60
N LEU A 93 5.07 -4.59 1.76
CA LEU A 93 6.24 -5.28 2.29
C LEU A 93 5.91 -6.73 2.70
N GLU A 94 6.80 -7.66 2.40
CA GLU A 94 6.68 -9.03 2.89
C GLU A 94 7.41 -9.16 4.24
N VAL A 95 6.69 -9.59 5.27
CA VAL A 95 7.25 -9.96 6.58
C VAL A 95 7.17 -11.47 6.79
N ARG A 96 8.11 -12.00 7.58
CA ARG A 96 8.11 -13.41 7.95
C ARG A 96 8.84 -13.60 9.28
N ASP A 97 8.08 -13.67 10.35
CA ASP A 97 8.62 -13.92 11.69
C ASP A 97 9.06 -15.38 11.88
N PRO A 98 9.94 -15.68 12.84
CA PRO A 98 10.41 -17.04 13.11
C PRO A 98 9.25 -18.00 13.37
N GLY A 99 9.24 -19.14 12.67
CA GLY A 99 8.19 -20.14 12.78
C GLY A 99 6.91 -19.87 12.00
N MET A 100 6.77 -18.68 11.40
CA MET A 100 5.59 -18.29 10.61
C MET A 100 5.87 -18.36 9.11
N LYS A 101 4.82 -18.42 8.30
CA LYS A 101 4.89 -18.15 6.85
C LYS A 101 4.84 -16.65 6.60
N ALA A 102 5.05 -16.25 5.34
CA ALA A 102 5.04 -14.85 4.96
C ALA A 102 3.64 -14.24 5.02
N ALA A 103 3.58 -12.95 5.37
CA ALA A 103 2.42 -12.08 5.22
C ALA A 103 2.83 -10.76 4.56
N HIS A 104 1.91 -10.13 3.84
CA HIS A 104 2.09 -8.78 3.30
C HIS A 104 1.45 -7.74 4.24
N LEU A 105 2.16 -6.65 4.42
CA LEU A 105 1.72 -5.48 5.17
C LEU A 105 1.89 -4.25 4.29
N ILE A 106 0.92 -3.35 4.32
CA ILE A 106 0.99 -2.07 3.62
C ILE A 106 1.23 -0.97 4.64
N ALA A 107 2.22 -0.13 4.37
CA ALA A 107 2.47 1.11 5.09
C ALA A 107 2.08 2.29 4.21
N TYR A 108 1.32 3.26 4.73
CA TYR A 108 1.02 4.53 4.07
C TYR A 108 1.65 5.68 4.82
N PHE A 109 2.15 6.67 4.09
CA PHE A 109 2.72 7.89 4.65
C PHE A 109 2.08 9.13 4.05
N PRO A 110 1.90 10.21 4.85
CA PRO A 110 1.23 11.41 4.38
C PRO A 110 2.06 12.21 3.38
N ALA A 111 3.38 12.30 3.55
CA ALA A 111 4.23 13.12 2.70
C ALA A 111 5.30 12.28 1.97
N LEU A 112 5.75 12.81 0.82
CA LEU A 112 6.84 12.19 0.06
C LEU A 112 8.14 12.15 0.85
N SER A 113 8.43 13.18 1.66
CA SER A 113 9.58 13.23 2.55
C SER A 113 9.57 12.08 3.58
N ASP A 114 8.40 11.73 4.13
CA ASP A 114 8.25 10.63 5.08
C ASP A 114 8.49 9.29 4.39
N MET A 115 7.93 9.10 3.20
CA MET A 115 8.16 7.93 2.37
C MET A 115 9.64 7.79 1.98
N GLN A 116 10.33 8.90 1.66
CA GLN A 116 11.78 8.89 1.37
C GLN A 116 12.60 8.51 2.60
N ALA A 117 12.28 9.05 3.77
CA ALA A 117 12.93 8.70 5.04
C ALA A 117 12.69 7.21 5.38
N PHE A 118 11.49 6.71 5.16
CA PHE A 118 11.16 5.29 5.30
C PHE A 118 11.93 4.42 4.30
N THR A 119 12.06 4.84 3.05
CA THR A 119 12.87 4.15 2.02
C THR A 119 14.35 4.05 2.44
N ALA A 120 14.89 5.09 3.07
CA ALA A 120 16.26 5.06 3.59
C ALA A 120 16.44 4.02 4.72
N TRP A 121 15.41 3.84 5.55
CA TRP A 121 15.39 2.77 6.56
C TRP A 121 15.24 1.38 5.90
N LEU A 122 14.33 1.22 4.94
CA LEU A 122 14.12 -0.04 4.21
C LEU A 122 15.40 -0.57 3.55
N ARG A 123 16.24 0.31 2.99
CA ARG A 123 17.53 -0.06 2.36
C ARG A 123 18.47 -0.84 3.28
N LYS A 124 18.34 -0.66 4.60
CA LYS A 124 19.16 -1.37 5.59
C LYS A 124 18.61 -2.76 5.92
N HIS A 125 17.33 -3.02 5.58
CA HIS A 125 16.57 -4.18 6.04
C HIS A 125 15.99 -5.05 4.91
N MET A 126 16.27 -4.72 3.65
CA MET A 126 15.85 -5.52 2.49
C MET A 126 16.94 -5.57 1.41
N LYS A 127 16.88 -6.57 0.53
CA LYS A 127 17.90 -6.76 -0.49
C LYS A 127 17.81 -5.77 -1.64
N ASN A 128 16.60 -5.41 -2.04
CA ASN A 128 16.40 -4.52 -3.19
C ASN A 128 15.18 -3.62 -2.97
N VAL A 129 15.45 -2.38 -2.57
CA VAL A 129 14.41 -1.37 -2.32
C VAL A 129 13.74 -0.84 -3.59
N GLN A 130 14.29 -1.16 -4.77
CA GLN A 130 13.70 -0.76 -6.05
C GLN A 130 12.46 -1.60 -6.39
N LEU A 131 12.40 -2.85 -5.92
CA LEU A 131 11.33 -3.78 -6.26
C LEU A 131 10.22 -3.80 -5.22
N SER A 132 8.99 -3.97 -5.72
CA SER A 132 7.76 -4.14 -4.94
C SER A 132 7.74 -5.41 -4.11
N SER A 133 7.02 -5.38 -2.98
CA SER A 133 6.67 -6.54 -2.13
C SER A 133 7.87 -7.39 -1.73
N GLN A 134 9.02 -6.75 -1.53
CA GLN A 134 10.24 -7.44 -1.14
C GLN A 134 10.19 -7.85 0.34
N ARG A 135 10.87 -8.96 0.64
CA ARG A 135 11.03 -9.42 2.01
C ARG A 135 11.86 -8.44 2.82
N LEU A 136 11.27 -8.03 3.94
CA LEU A 136 11.92 -7.27 4.99
C LEU A 136 12.53 -8.20 6.04
N TYR A 137 13.76 -7.92 6.48
CA TYR A 137 14.52 -8.76 7.41
C TYR A 137 14.49 -8.19 8.83
N VAL A 138 13.32 -7.74 9.28
CA VAL A 138 13.02 -7.38 10.66
C VAL A 138 11.70 -8.04 11.09
N PRO A 139 11.43 -8.20 12.40
CA PRO A 139 10.14 -8.67 12.89
C PRO A 139 8.98 -7.75 12.46
N ALA A 140 7.80 -8.32 12.26
CA ALA A 140 6.61 -7.54 11.85
C ALA A 140 6.26 -6.41 12.82
N ARG A 141 6.41 -6.62 14.13
CA ARG A 141 6.19 -5.58 15.16
C ARG A 141 7.23 -4.47 15.14
N GLU A 142 8.45 -4.74 14.67
CA GLU A 142 9.47 -3.69 14.48
C GLU A 142 9.09 -2.80 13.29
N LEU A 143 8.69 -3.40 12.16
CA LEU A 143 8.12 -2.65 11.04
C LEU A 143 6.92 -1.81 11.48
N GLN A 144 6.00 -2.39 12.25
CA GLN A 144 4.81 -1.69 12.75
C GLN A 144 5.19 -0.44 13.55
N ARG A 145 6.12 -0.56 14.50
CA ARG A 145 6.60 0.59 15.29
C ARG A 145 7.25 1.65 14.41
N GLU A 146 8.12 1.24 13.48
CA GLU A 146 8.81 2.15 12.56
C GLU A 146 7.81 2.96 11.71
N VAL A 147 6.72 2.32 11.25
CA VAL A 147 5.66 3.01 10.49
C VAL A 147 4.92 4.02 11.38
N ILE A 148 4.52 3.61 12.58
CA ILE A 148 3.76 4.47 13.51
C ILE A 148 4.61 5.64 14.00
N ASP A 149 5.86 5.41 14.36
CA ASP A 149 6.79 6.44 14.86
C ASP A 149 7.07 7.53 13.82
N ARG A 150 6.88 7.22 12.53
CA ARG A 150 6.95 8.17 11.40
C ARG A 150 5.61 8.80 11.03
N GLY A 151 4.55 8.58 11.82
CA GLY A 151 3.21 9.10 11.53
C GLY A 151 2.48 8.38 10.40
N GLY A 152 2.96 7.18 10.00
CA GLY A 152 2.33 6.36 8.98
C GLY A 152 1.18 5.50 9.53
N LEU A 153 0.44 4.88 8.62
CA LEU A 153 -0.63 3.92 8.90
C LEU A 153 -0.21 2.53 8.43
N LEU A 154 -0.40 1.50 9.27
CA LEU A 154 -0.15 0.11 8.90
C LEU A 154 -1.46 -0.64 8.67
N VAL A 155 -1.53 -1.34 7.54
CA VAL A 155 -2.67 -2.14 7.09
C VAL A 155 -2.18 -3.54 6.70
N PRO A 156 -2.60 -4.63 7.37
CA PRO A 156 -2.40 -5.98 6.88
C PRO A 156 -3.12 -6.17 5.53
N ALA A 157 -2.35 -6.57 4.50
CA ALA A 157 -2.85 -6.71 3.14
C ALA A 157 -3.60 -8.03 2.96
N HIS A 158 -4.69 -7.99 2.17
CA HIS A 158 -5.43 -9.17 1.68
C HIS A 158 -5.41 -10.37 2.64
N ILE A 159 -5.88 -10.15 3.90
CA ILE A 159 -5.67 -11.03 5.05
C ILE A 159 -6.19 -12.46 4.89
N PHE A 160 -7.06 -12.73 3.93
CA PHE A 160 -7.67 -14.05 3.67
C PHE A 160 -7.16 -14.75 2.39
N THR A 161 -6.27 -14.14 1.61
CA THR A 161 -5.73 -14.81 0.43
C THR A 161 -4.92 -16.05 0.81
N PRO A 162 -4.88 -17.12 0.00
CA PRO A 162 -4.20 -18.36 0.36
C PRO A 162 -2.68 -18.23 0.59
N HIS A 163 -2.08 -17.17 0.06
CA HIS A 163 -0.64 -16.95 0.09
C HIS A 163 -0.30 -15.55 0.62
N LYS A 164 0.77 -15.47 1.43
CA LYS A 164 1.34 -14.20 1.93
C LYS A 164 0.32 -13.31 2.65
N SER A 165 -0.57 -13.91 3.40
CA SER A 165 -1.60 -13.22 4.16
C SER A 165 -1.63 -13.70 5.60
N VAL A 166 -2.24 -12.92 6.48
CA VAL A 166 -2.29 -13.25 7.90
C VAL A 166 -3.06 -14.56 8.11
N TYR A 167 -4.36 -14.59 7.85
CA TYR A 167 -5.19 -15.77 8.12
C TYR A 167 -5.06 -16.87 7.07
N GLY A 168 -4.80 -16.52 5.81
CA GLY A 168 -4.68 -17.51 4.75
C GLY A 168 -3.43 -18.37 4.84
N SER A 169 -2.35 -17.88 5.47
CA SER A 169 -1.09 -18.64 5.49
C SER A 169 -0.16 -18.39 6.67
N CYS A 170 -0.16 -17.22 7.32
CA CYS A 170 0.87 -16.83 8.26
C CYS A 170 0.59 -17.36 9.70
N CYS A 171 -0.54 -16.99 10.27
CA CYS A 171 -0.90 -17.29 11.66
C CYS A 171 -2.43 -17.36 11.83
N ALA A 172 -2.88 -17.82 12.99
CA ALA A 172 -4.30 -17.97 13.28
C ALA A 172 -4.96 -16.67 13.76
N ARG A 173 -4.19 -15.74 14.31
CA ARG A 173 -4.67 -14.48 14.86
C ARG A 173 -3.75 -13.33 14.50
N LEU A 174 -4.32 -12.12 14.29
CA LEU A 174 -3.56 -10.90 14.04
C LEU A 174 -2.57 -10.56 15.15
N ASN A 175 -2.99 -10.76 16.41
CA ASN A 175 -2.16 -10.44 17.57
C ASN A 175 -0.92 -11.35 17.75
N GLU A 176 -0.84 -12.47 17.03
CA GLU A 176 0.38 -13.28 16.99
C GLU A 176 1.50 -12.58 16.18
N LEU A 177 1.12 -11.81 15.16
CA LEU A 177 2.06 -11.14 14.26
C LEU A 177 2.27 -9.66 14.61
N LEU A 178 1.19 -8.94 14.94
CA LEU A 178 1.17 -7.48 15.12
C LEU A 178 0.61 -7.09 16.49
N ASP A 179 0.89 -5.86 16.90
CA ASP A 179 0.17 -5.22 18.01
C ASP A 179 -1.21 -4.75 17.48
N PRO A 180 -2.33 -5.22 18.06
CA PRO A 180 -3.66 -4.84 17.62
C PRO A 180 -3.94 -3.33 17.62
N ASP A 181 -3.36 -2.58 18.56
CA ASP A 181 -3.59 -1.13 18.68
C ASP A 181 -2.86 -0.32 17.62
N GLY A 182 -1.86 -0.90 16.97
CA GLY A 182 -1.11 -0.26 15.88
C GLY A 182 -1.61 -0.63 14.47
N ILE A 183 -2.78 -1.24 14.33
CA ILE A 183 -3.39 -1.59 13.04
C ILE A 183 -4.47 -0.54 12.71
N ALA A 184 -4.29 0.21 11.63
CA ALA A 184 -5.22 1.26 11.22
C ALA A 184 -6.52 0.72 10.59
N ALA A 185 -6.41 -0.32 9.77
CA ALA A 185 -7.49 -1.02 9.08
C ALA A 185 -7.00 -2.41 8.65
N VAL A 186 -7.87 -3.25 8.11
CA VAL A 186 -7.51 -4.55 7.51
C VAL A 186 -8.07 -4.64 6.10
N GLU A 187 -7.25 -5.12 5.16
CA GLU A 187 -7.68 -5.36 3.79
C GLU A 187 -8.11 -6.82 3.63
N LEU A 188 -9.36 -7.03 3.17
CA LEU A 188 -9.94 -8.37 3.04
C LEU A 188 -9.33 -9.15 1.88
N GLY A 189 -8.95 -8.46 0.78
CA GLY A 189 -8.52 -9.08 -0.47
C GLY A 189 -9.69 -9.64 -1.27
N LEU A 190 -9.38 -10.27 -2.41
CA LEU A 190 -10.39 -10.76 -3.36
C LEU A 190 -11.02 -12.10 -2.96
N SER A 191 -10.58 -12.72 -1.86
CA SER A 191 -11.02 -14.06 -1.42
C SER A 191 -12.13 -14.01 -0.36
N ALA A 192 -12.50 -12.84 0.15
CA ALA A 192 -13.50 -12.66 1.18
C ALA A 192 -14.24 -11.33 1.03
N ASP A 193 -15.42 -11.25 1.61
CA ASP A 193 -16.20 -10.02 1.73
C ASP A 193 -16.40 -9.62 3.21
N THR A 194 -17.04 -8.49 3.44
CA THR A 194 -17.31 -7.97 4.79
C THR A 194 -18.20 -8.88 5.62
N THR A 195 -19.16 -9.58 4.98
CA THR A 195 -20.06 -10.51 5.66
C THR A 195 -19.28 -11.71 6.19
N MET A 196 -18.37 -12.26 5.38
CA MET A 196 -17.49 -13.37 5.80
C MET A 196 -16.54 -12.94 6.90
N ALA A 197 -15.91 -11.77 6.78
CA ALA A 197 -14.97 -11.24 7.77
C ALA A 197 -15.62 -10.95 9.11
N ALA A 198 -16.88 -10.50 9.14
CA ALA A 198 -17.64 -10.21 10.34
C ALA A 198 -17.92 -11.44 11.25
N HIS A 199 -17.64 -12.66 10.77
CA HIS A 199 -17.70 -13.86 11.63
C HIS A 199 -16.46 -14.03 12.51
N ILE A 200 -15.42 -13.20 12.35
CA ILE A 200 -14.18 -13.25 13.14
C ILE A 200 -14.18 -12.10 14.15
N GLY A 201 -14.54 -12.39 15.41
CA GLY A 201 -14.68 -11.36 16.45
C GLY A 201 -13.41 -10.53 16.72
N GLU A 202 -12.21 -11.05 16.41
CA GLU A 202 -10.96 -10.27 16.47
C GLU A 202 -10.99 -9.06 15.52
N LEU A 203 -11.77 -9.14 14.43
CA LEU A 203 -11.84 -8.10 13.40
C LEU A 203 -12.87 -7.01 13.67
N ASP A 204 -13.76 -7.16 14.66
CA ASP A 204 -14.84 -6.22 14.96
C ASP A 204 -14.37 -4.78 15.25
N ARG A 205 -13.13 -4.65 15.68
CA ARG A 205 -12.51 -3.36 16.02
C ARG A 205 -11.90 -2.60 14.81
N TYR A 206 -11.80 -3.23 13.65
CA TYR A 206 -11.10 -2.66 12.49
C TYR A 206 -12.05 -2.23 11.39
N THR A 207 -11.63 -1.19 10.67
CA THR A 207 -12.23 -0.83 9.39
C THR A 207 -11.83 -1.84 8.33
N PHE A 208 -12.80 -2.35 7.58
CA PHE A 208 -12.56 -3.25 6.45
C PHE A 208 -12.33 -2.46 5.16
N LEU A 209 -11.24 -2.78 4.47
CA LEU A 209 -10.93 -2.26 3.15
C LEU A 209 -11.09 -3.39 2.12
N THR A 210 -11.69 -3.03 0.98
CA THR A 210 -11.75 -3.88 -0.21
C THR A 210 -11.11 -3.10 -1.35
N ASN A 211 -9.99 -3.58 -1.84
CA ASN A 211 -9.21 -2.95 -2.88
C ASN A 211 -9.00 -3.91 -4.05
N SER A 212 -8.56 -3.39 -5.18
CA SER A 212 -8.42 -4.19 -6.40
C SER A 212 -7.17 -5.06 -6.45
N ASP A 213 -6.11 -4.72 -5.70
CA ASP A 213 -4.75 -5.30 -5.85
C ASP A 213 -4.33 -5.26 -7.34
N ALA A 214 -4.51 -4.10 -7.97
CA ALA A 214 -4.41 -3.95 -9.42
C ALA A 214 -2.98 -4.14 -9.92
N HIS A 215 -2.81 -5.05 -10.89
CA HIS A 215 -1.59 -5.32 -11.62
C HIS A 215 -1.67 -4.88 -13.10
N SER A 216 -2.73 -4.15 -13.47
CA SER A 216 -2.92 -3.54 -14.79
C SER A 216 -3.93 -2.40 -14.73
N LEU A 217 -3.83 -1.41 -15.64
CA LEU A 217 -4.73 -0.25 -15.67
C LEU A 217 -6.23 -0.61 -15.69
N PRO A 218 -6.70 -1.60 -16.48
CA PRO A 218 -8.12 -1.94 -16.51
C PRO A 218 -8.68 -2.48 -15.17
N LYS A 219 -7.80 -2.94 -14.27
CA LYS A 219 -8.19 -3.56 -12.99
C LYS A 219 -8.31 -2.56 -11.84
N ILE A 220 -7.96 -1.31 -12.04
CA ILE A 220 -8.11 -0.23 -11.05
C ILE A 220 -9.59 0.01 -10.77
N GLY A 221 -10.01 0.05 -9.49
CA GLY A 221 -11.37 0.31 -9.03
C GLY A 221 -12.32 -0.88 -9.00
#